data_06a845c0fecf61494f25d146d8d48d81
#
_entry.id   06a845c0fecf61494f25d146d8d48d81
#
_cell.length_a   1.000
_cell.length_b   1.000
_cell.length_c   1.000
_cell.angle_alpha   90.00
_cell.angle_beta   90.00
_cell.angle_gamma   90.00
#
_symmetry.space_group_name_H-M   'P 1'
#
loop_
_entity.id
_entity.type
_entity.pdbx_description
1 polymer ?
#
loop_
_entity_poly.entity_id
_entity_poly.type
_entity_poly.pdbx_seq_one_letter_code
_entity_poly.pdbx_strand_id
1 'polypeptide(L)'
;DQIGGGFARYSVDEKWLVPHFEKMLYDNAQLLHLYLDAHLISGEKKHADVARDILRYILRDMRHKDGGFYSAEDADSEGEEGKFYLWTIEEVKDILGEEDGTFFAEVFNMREDGNFRDESSGHQINRNIPYLTASTSQLAKRYKLTEEEFLARIESLRQKLFVVREKRIHPLKDDKILTDWNGLMIAAFAKGAQVL
;
A
#
# COMPACT_ATOMS: atom_id res chain seq x y z
N ASP A 1 0.13 -1.74 1.19
CA ASP A 1 -0.90 -0.71 0.99
C ASP A 1 -1.10 -0.46 -0.50
N GLN A 2 -2.26 -0.86 -1.03
CA GLN A 2 -2.57 -0.80 -2.46
C GLN A 2 -2.76 0.62 -3.00
N ILE A 3 -2.95 1.61 -2.13
CA ILE A 3 -3.19 3.01 -2.54
C ILE A 3 -1.94 3.85 -2.38
N GLY A 4 -1.30 3.84 -1.22
CA GLY A 4 -0.16 4.70 -0.94
C GLY A 4 1.21 4.02 -1.01
N GLY A 5 1.24 2.71 -1.19
CA GLY A 5 2.48 1.93 -1.17
C GLY A 5 3.02 1.69 0.24
N GLY A 6 4.18 1.08 0.32
CA GLY A 6 4.77 0.61 1.57
C GLY A 6 4.06 -0.64 2.11
N PHE A 7 4.78 -1.40 2.93
CA PHE A 7 4.30 -2.64 3.52
C PHE A 7 4.01 -2.47 5.00
N ALA A 8 2.85 -2.99 5.42
CA ALA A 8 2.57 -3.22 6.83
C ALA A 8 3.45 -4.36 7.37
N ARG A 9 3.63 -4.39 8.68
CA ARG A 9 4.59 -5.25 9.37
C ARG A 9 4.28 -6.73 9.24
N TYR A 10 3.03 -7.14 9.47
CA TYR A 10 2.59 -8.54 9.39
C TYR A 10 1.07 -8.62 9.15
N SER A 11 0.58 -9.82 8.82
CA SER A 11 -0.85 -10.11 8.75
C SER A 11 -1.36 -10.63 10.09
N VAL A 12 -2.54 -10.20 10.52
CA VAL A 12 -3.18 -10.66 11.75
C VAL A 12 -4.14 -11.83 11.49
N ASP A 13 -4.41 -12.16 10.23
CA ASP A 13 -5.31 -13.26 9.85
C ASP A 13 -4.61 -14.32 8.98
N GLU A 14 -5.14 -15.55 9.00
CA GLU A 14 -4.61 -16.68 8.24
C GLU A 14 -4.72 -16.50 6.71
N LYS A 15 -5.61 -15.61 6.24
CA LYS A 15 -5.85 -15.37 4.83
C LYS A 15 -4.93 -14.29 4.22
N TRP A 16 -4.09 -13.68 5.03
CA TRP A 16 -3.22 -12.58 4.65
C TRP A 16 -3.99 -11.37 4.08
N LEU A 17 -5.21 -11.15 4.58
CA LEU A 17 -6.07 -10.05 4.17
C LEU A 17 -5.91 -8.85 5.10
N VAL A 18 -5.95 -9.08 6.41
CA VAL A 18 -5.92 -8.01 7.41
C VAL A 18 -4.49 -7.76 7.87
N PRO A 19 -3.89 -6.62 7.50
CA PRO A 19 -2.57 -6.27 8.01
C PRO A 19 -2.71 -5.65 9.41
N HIS A 20 -1.64 -5.66 10.18
CA HIS A 20 -1.54 -4.89 11.43
C HIS A 20 -1.44 -3.37 11.19
N PHE A 21 -1.54 -2.89 10.00
CA PHE A 21 -1.46 -1.49 9.54
C PHE A 21 -0.18 -0.71 9.90
N GLU A 22 0.54 -1.04 10.96
CA GLU A 22 1.84 -0.45 11.31
C GLU A 22 2.87 -0.67 10.20
N LYS A 23 3.61 0.38 9.83
CA LYS A 23 4.64 0.31 8.78
C LYS A 23 6.01 0.66 9.38
N MET A 24 6.91 -0.33 9.38
CA MET A 24 8.26 -0.18 9.92
C MET A 24 9.28 0.13 8.83
N LEU A 25 10.26 0.98 9.14
CA LEU A 25 11.34 1.30 8.23
C LEU A 25 12.16 0.07 7.86
N TYR A 26 12.53 -0.76 8.86
CA TYR A 26 13.37 -1.95 8.65
C TYR A 26 12.68 -3.03 7.81
N ASP A 27 11.36 -3.22 7.94
CA ASP A 27 10.62 -4.18 7.12
C ASP A 27 10.61 -3.72 5.65
N ASN A 28 10.31 -2.44 5.41
CA ASN A 28 10.31 -1.88 4.07
C ASN A 28 11.72 -1.90 3.45
N ALA A 29 12.79 -1.70 4.24
CA ALA A 29 14.17 -1.82 3.76
C ALA A 29 14.50 -3.24 3.31
N GLN A 30 14.16 -4.25 4.11
CA GLN A 30 14.41 -5.65 3.80
C GLN A 30 13.56 -6.13 2.61
N LEU A 31 12.28 -5.75 2.55
CA LEU A 31 11.42 -6.06 1.42
C LEU A 31 11.89 -5.40 0.14
N LEU A 32 12.40 -4.15 0.20
CA LEU A 32 13.01 -3.51 -0.96
C LEU A 32 14.18 -4.33 -1.50
N HIS A 33 15.09 -4.80 -0.62
CA HIS A 33 16.16 -5.70 -1.02
C HIS A 33 15.65 -6.97 -1.69
N LEU A 34 14.65 -7.62 -1.08
CA LEU A 34 14.06 -8.86 -1.58
C LEU A 34 13.45 -8.68 -2.99
N TYR A 35 12.67 -7.61 -3.20
CA TYR A 35 12.06 -7.35 -4.50
C TYR A 35 13.07 -6.97 -5.58
N LEU A 36 14.15 -6.26 -5.23
CA LEU A 36 15.25 -5.99 -6.15
C LEU A 36 15.96 -7.29 -6.56
N ASP A 37 16.24 -8.20 -5.61
CA ASP A 37 16.83 -9.50 -5.92
C ASP A 37 15.88 -10.38 -6.75
N ALA A 38 14.60 -10.40 -6.41
CA ALA A 38 13.60 -11.12 -7.19
C ALA A 38 13.55 -10.62 -8.64
N HIS A 39 13.65 -9.30 -8.85
CA HIS A 39 13.71 -8.72 -10.19
C HIS A 39 14.97 -9.15 -10.95
N LEU A 40 16.15 -9.08 -10.31
CA LEU A 40 17.40 -9.49 -10.92
C LEU A 40 17.41 -10.96 -11.34
N ILE A 41 16.82 -11.85 -10.50
CA ILE A 41 16.80 -13.29 -10.75
C ILE A 41 15.74 -13.66 -11.81
N SER A 42 14.54 -13.09 -11.74
CA SER A 42 13.41 -13.48 -12.59
C SER A 42 13.27 -12.67 -13.88
N GLY A 43 13.81 -11.45 -13.91
CA GLY A 43 13.55 -10.48 -14.97
C GLY A 43 12.11 -9.91 -14.99
N GLU A 44 11.26 -10.33 -14.05
CA GLU A 44 9.86 -9.91 -14.02
C GLU A 44 9.72 -8.45 -13.58
N LYS A 45 9.09 -7.64 -14.42
CA LYS A 45 8.86 -6.20 -14.19
C LYS A 45 8.07 -5.93 -12.91
N LYS A 46 7.12 -6.80 -12.55
CA LYS A 46 6.28 -6.64 -11.35
C LYS A 46 7.09 -6.45 -10.06
N HIS A 47 8.24 -7.12 -9.94
CA HIS A 47 9.12 -7.00 -8.77
C HIS A 47 9.80 -5.62 -8.71
N ALA A 48 10.23 -5.11 -9.87
CA ALA A 48 10.77 -3.75 -9.97
C ALA A 48 9.71 -2.69 -9.65
N ASP A 49 8.46 -2.89 -10.07
CA ASP A 49 7.37 -1.96 -9.81
C ASP A 49 7.04 -1.91 -8.31
N VAL A 50 7.02 -3.06 -7.61
CA VAL A 50 6.87 -3.09 -6.14
C VAL A 50 8.05 -2.39 -5.45
N ALA A 51 9.28 -2.61 -5.89
CA ALA A 51 10.45 -1.94 -5.35
C ALA A 51 10.34 -0.40 -5.51
N ARG A 52 9.88 0.08 -6.67
CA ARG A 52 9.62 1.51 -6.90
C ARG A 52 8.50 2.06 -5.99
N ASP A 53 7.46 1.27 -5.71
CA ASP A 53 6.38 1.67 -4.79
C ASP A 53 6.90 1.83 -3.36
N ILE A 54 7.76 0.92 -2.88
CA ILE A 54 8.42 1.05 -1.58
C ILE A 54 9.29 2.32 -1.54
N LEU A 55 10.13 2.54 -2.55
CA LEU A 55 10.98 3.72 -2.63
C LEU A 55 10.17 5.03 -2.60
N ARG A 56 9.07 5.08 -3.36
CA ARG A 56 8.16 6.26 -3.37
C ARG A 56 7.56 6.51 -1.99
N TYR A 57 7.05 5.47 -1.33
CA TYR A 57 6.51 5.58 0.02
C TYR A 57 7.55 6.11 1.02
N ILE A 58 8.74 5.52 1.06
CA ILE A 58 9.81 5.94 1.98
C ILE A 58 10.23 7.40 1.77
N LEU A 59 10.40 7.81 0.50
CA LEU A 59 10.80 9.18 0.17
C LEU A 59 9.72 10.21 0.48
N ARG A 60 8.46 9.85 0.33
CA ARG A 60 7.31 10.72 0.56
C ARG A 60 6.95 10.83 2.03
N ASP A 61 6.85 9.67 2.72
CA ASP A 61 6.22 9.59 4.04
C ASP A 61 7.21 9.44 5.19
N MET A 62 8.34 8.76 4.96
CA MET A 62 9.27 8.41 6.04
C MET A 62 10.53 9.29 6.09
N ARG A 63 10.73 10.16 5.12
CA ARG A 63 11.94 10.97 5.03
C ARG A 63 11.84 12.19 5.96
N HIS A 64 12.85 12.38 6.82
CA HIS A 64 13.03 13.61 7.58
C HIS A 64 13.55 14.75 6.69
N LYS A 65 13.13 15.97 6.95
CA LYS A 65 13.49 17.17 6.17
C LYS A 65 15.01 17.44 6.09
N ASP A 66 15.73 17.12 7.15
CA ASP A 66 17.17 17.34 7.25
C ASP A 66 17.99 16.08 6.86
N GLY A 67 17.34 15.05 6.31
CA GLY A 67 17.93 13.77 5.94
C GLY A 67 17.64 12.67 6.97
N GLY A 68 17.90 11.42 6.57
CA GLY A 68 17.50 10.25 7.34
C GLY A 68 16.01 9.92 7.19
N PHE A 69 15.60 8.82 7.83
CA PHE A 69 14.25 8.28 7.76
C PHE A 69 13.72 8.00 9.15
N TYR A 70 12.45 8.32 9.37
CA TYR A 70 11.71 7.98 10.58
C TYR A 70 11.59 6.46 10.78
N SER A 71 11.33 6.02 12.01
CA SER A 71 11.33 4.59 12.35
C SER A 71 10.05 3.86 11.95
N ALA A 72 8.88 4.46 12.17
CA ALA A 72 7.60 3.81 11.92
C ALA A 72 6.45 4.79 11.67
N GLU A 73 5.38 4.28 11.06
CA GLU A 73 4.01 4.83 11.15
C GLU A 73 3.15 3.87 11.95
N ASP A 74 2.38 4.42 12.89
CA ASP A 74 1.46 3.67 13.76
C ASP A 74 0.35 2.99 12.94
N ALA A 75 -0.28 2.00 13.53
CA ALA A 75 -1.47 1.36 12.99
C ALA A 75 -2.72 2.23 13.15
N ASP A 76 -2.76 3.06 14.20
CA ASP A 76 -3.92 3.80 14.64
C ASP A 76 -3.98 5.21 14.03
N SER A 77 -5.17 5.60 13.65
CA SER A 77 -5.53 6.98 13.37
C SER A 77 -6.81 7.33 14.14
N GLU A 78 -6.79 8.45 14.86
CA GLU A 78 -7.92 8.90 15.70
C GLU A 78 -8.37 7.84 16.73
N GLY A 79 -7.43 7.00 17.22
CA GLY A 79 -7.71 5.95 18.20
C GLY A 79 -8.39 4.70 17.65
N GLU A 80 -8.43 4.55 16.31
CA GLU A 80 -8.99 3.37 15.62
C GLU A 80 -7.92 2.76 14.71
N GLU A 81 -7.66 1.45 14.86
CA GLU A 81 -6.72 0.73 14.02
C GLU A 81 -7.19 0.67 12.56
N GLY A 82 -6.29 0.99 11.66
CA GLY A 82 -6.53 0.92 10.21
C GLY A 82 -7.41 2.01 9.64
N LYS A 83 -8.01 2.91 10.43
CA LYS A 83 -8.96 3.93 9.98
C LYS A 83 -8.47 4.73 8.77
N PHE A 84 -7.21 5.09 8.76
CA PHE A 84 -6.58 5.85 7.67
C PHE A 84 -6.61 5.09 6.34
N TYR A 85 -6.51 3.76 6.37
CA TYR A 85 -6.34 2.90 5.20
C TYR A 85 -7.63 2.31 4.66
N LEU A 86 -8.69 2.31 5.46
CA LEU A 86 -9.96 1.65 5.15
C LEU A 86 -10.87 2.54 4.30
N TRP A 87 -11.71 1.89 3.47
CA TRP A 87 -12.60 2.54 2.52
C TRP A 87 -13.99 1.90 2.51
N THR A 88 -15.03 2.69 2.32
CA THR A 88 -16.34 2.18 1.89
C THR A 88 -16.44 2.21 0.36
N ILE A 89 -17.32 1.40 -0.23
CA ILE A 89 -17.59 1.46 -1.68
C ILE A 89 -18.21 2.84 -2.04
N GLU A 90 -19.05 3.38 -1.18
CA GLU A 90 -19.65 4.69 -1.37
C GLU A 90 -18.58 5.80 -1.47
N GLU A 91 -17.64 5.87 -0.53
CA GLU A 91 -16.51 6.80 -0.59
C GLU A 91 -15.71 6.68 -1.90
N VAL A 92 -15.47 5.45 -2.36
CA VAL A 92 -14.72 5.20 -3.60
C VAL A 92 -15.51 5.69 -4.81
N LYS A 93 -16.82 5.45 -4.87
CA LYS A 93 -17.69 5.92 -5.95
C LYS A 93 -17.84 7.44 -5.95
N ASP A 94 -17.94 8.07 -4.79
CA ASP A 94 -18.01 9.53 -4.67
C ASP A 94 -16.76 10.22 -5.22
N ILE A 95 -15.59 9.61 -5.02
CA ILE A 95 -14.32 10.16 -5.49
C ILE A 95 -14.05 9.87 -6.97
N LEU A 96 -14.35 8.65 -7.42
CA LEU A 96 -13.99 8.18 -8.75
C LEU A 96 -15.13 8.32 -9.77
N GLY A 97 -16.37 8.51 -9.33
CA GLY A 97 -17.58 8.36 -10.12
C GLY A 97 -18.08 6.92 -10.15
N GLU A 98 -19.33 6.73 -10.55
CA GLU A 98 -20.03 5.42 -10.47
C GLU A 98 -19.31 4.33 -11.27
N GLU A 99 -18.90 4.62 -12.51
CA GLU A 99 -18.25 3.62 -13.38
C GLU A 99 -16.86 3.21 -12.86
N ASP A 100 -15.97 4.19 -12.64
CA ASP A 100 -14.61 3.93 -12.18
C ASP A 100 -14.58 3.42 -10.74
N GLY A 101 -15.51 3.89 -9.88
CA GLY A 101 -15.65 3.40 -8.51
C GLY A 101 -16.08 1.94 -8.46
N THR A 102 -17.05 1.54 -9.28
CA THR A 102 -17.46 0.14 -9.41
C THR A 102 -16.31 -0.72 -9.95
N PHE A 103 -15.64 -0.27 -11.01
CA PHE A 103 -14.47 -0.96 -11.56
C PHE A 103 -13.38 -1.15 -10.49
N PHE A 104 -13.05 -0.10 -9.73
CA PHE A 104 -12.03 -0.18 -8.67
C PHE A 104 -12.45 -1.16 -7.56
N ALA A 105 -13.70 -1.08 -7.10
CA ALA A 105 -14.23 -1.97 -6.06
C ALA A 105 -14.17 -3.44 -6.48
N GLU A 106 -14.54 -3.76 -7.72
CA GLU A 106 -14.46 -5.13 -8.27
C GLU A 106 -13.01 -5.63 -8.39
N VAL A 107 -12.10 -4.80 -8.93
CA VAL A 107 -10.68 -5.15 -9.06
C VAL A 107 -10.04 -5.43 -7.70
N PHE A 108 -10.35 -4.61 -6.71
CA PHE A 108 -9.79 -4.70 -5.36
C PHE A 108 -10.66 -5.47 -4.36
N ASN A 109 -11.61 -6.29 -4.85
CA ASN A 109 -12.44 -7.19 -4.04
C ASN A 109 -13.13 -6.53 -2.84
N MET A 110 -13.57 -5.29 -3.03
CA MET A 110 -14.35 -4.56 -2.02
C MET A 110 -15.80 -5.08 -2.01
N ARG A 111 -16.47 -5.00 -0.84
CA ARG A 111 -17.82 -5.49 -0.61
C ARG A 111 -18.69 -4.40 0.00
N GLU A 112 -19.98 -4.41 -0.29
CA GLU A 112 -20.94 -3.45 0.28
C GLU A 112 -21.02 -3.57 1.82
N ASP A 113 -20.96 -4.79 2.34
CA ASP A 113 -20.94 -5.08 3.78
C ASP A 113 -19.53 -4.97 4.39
N GLY A 114 -18.51 -4.65 3.58
CA GLY A 114 -17.12 -4.58 3.97
C GLY A 114 -16.41 -5.95 4.00
N ASN A 115 -15.08 -5.93 4.02
CA ASN A 115 -14.25 -7.11 4.19
C ASN A 115 -13.37 -7.04 5.45
N PHE A 116 -13.49 -5.96 6.22
CA PHE A 116 -12.76 -5.73 7.47
C PHE A 116 -13.71 -5.90 8.68
N ARG A 117 -13.20 -6.54 9.72
CA ARG A 117 -13.86 -6.62 11.04
C ARG A 117 -13.02 -5.87 12.05
N ASP A 118 -13.64 -4.99 12.79
CA ASP A 118 -13.00 -4.33 13.91
C ASP A 118 -12.73 -5.37 15.03
N GLU A 119 -11.47 -5.53 15.40
CA GLU A 119 -11.07 -6.48 16.43
C GLU A 119 -11.64 -6.13 17.82
N SER A 120 -11.82 -4.84 18.11
CA SER A 120 -12.30 -4.37 19.41
C SER A 120 -13.79 -4.66 19.66
N SER A 121 -14.61 -4.55 18.60
CA SER A 121 -16.05 -4.77 18.67
C SER A 121 -16.50 -6.10 18.10
N GLY A 122 -15.67 -6.76 17.27
CA GLY A 122 -16.00 -7.97 16.52
C GLY A 122 -17.07 -7.76 15.45
N HIS A 123 -17.54 -6.53 15.26
CA HIS A 123 -18.56 -6.22 14.27
C HIS A 123 -17.95 -6.00 12.90
N GLN A 124 -18.64 -6.54 11.88
CA GLN A 124 -18.34 -6.20 10.49
C GLN A 124 -18.85 -4.79 10.25
N ILE A 125 -17.94 -3.91 9.88
CA ILE A 125 -18.24 -2.56 9.46
C ILE A 125 -18.16 -2.53 7.92
N ASN A 126 -18.94 -1.69 7.24
CA ASN A 126 -18.96 -1.57 5.78
C ASN A 126 -17.65 -1.03 5.17
N ARG A 127 -16.53 -1.25 5.86
CA ARG A 127 -15.19 -0.81 5.45
C ARG A 127 -14.39 -1.93 4.83
N ASN A 128 -13.56 -1.56 3.87
CA ASN A 128 -12.78 -2.49 3.08
C ASN A 128 -11.29 -2.18 3.12
N ILE A 129 -10.52 -3.25 3.12
CA ILE A 129 -9.11 -3.26 2.75
C ILE A 129 -9.05 -3.61 1.26
N PRO A 130 -8.57 -2.73 0.38
CA PRO A 130 -8.36 -3.06 -1.04
C PRO A 130 -7.27 -4.13 -1.19
N TYR A 131 -7.56 -5.24 -1.89
CA TYR A 131 -6.60 -6.31 -2.15
C TYR A 131 -6.83 -6.99 -3.50
N LEU A 132 -5.78 -7.57 -4.06
CA LEU A 132 -5.83 -8.26 -5.35
C LEU A 132 -5.87 -9.79 -5.13
N THR A 133 -6.71 -10.47 -5.91
CA THR A 133 -6.83 -11.95 -5.92
C THR A 133 -6.36 -12.58 -7.22
N ALA A 134 -6.00 -11.76 -8.20
CA ALA A 134 -5.57 -12.21 -9.51
C ALA A 134 -4.40 -11.36 -10.02
N SER A 135 -3.61 -11.90 -10.94
CA SER A 135 -2.53 -11.16 -11.57
C SER A 135 -3.05 -10.04 -12.47
N THR A 136 -2.21 -9.03 -12.70
CA THR A 136 -2.49 -7.93 -13.64
C THR A 136 -2.96 -8.44 -14.99
N SER A 137 -2.26 -9.46 -15.55
CA SER A 137 -2.61 -10.07 -16.82
C SER A 137 -4.00 -10.71 -16.83
N GLN A 138 -4.38 -11.40 -15.73
CA GLN A 138 -5.70 -12.00 -15.62
C GLN A 138 -6.80 -10.93 -15.49
N LEU A 139 -6.55 -9.87 -14.71
CA LEU A 139 -7.49 -8.77 -14.55
C LEU A 139 -7.65 -7.99 -15.85
N ALA A 140 -6.57 -7.63 -16.54
CA ALA A 140 -6.61 -6.95 -17.82
C ALA A 140 -7.47 -7.72 -18.83
N LYS A 141 -7.27 -9.05 -18.94
CA LYS A 141 -8.09 -9.92 -19.81
C LYS A 141 -9.57 -9.91 -19.43
N ARG A 142 -9.89 -9.94 -18.13
CA ARG A 142 -11.27 -9.88 -17.64
C ARG A 142 -12.00 -8.63 -18.11
N TYR A 143 -11.30 -7.49 -18.11
CA TYR A 143 -11.85 -6.19 -18.53
C TYR A 143 -11.61 -5.86 -20.01
N LYS A 144 -11.06 -6.81 -20.81
CA LYS A 144 -10.77 -6.64 -22.23
C LYS A 144 -9.83 -5.47 -22.55
N LEU A 145 -8.85 -5.26 -21.66
CA LEU A 145 -7.79 -4.26 -21.76
C LEU A 145 -6.45 -4.95 -22.01
N THR A 146 -5.50 -4.21 -22.58
CA THR A 146 -4.09 -4.57 -22.50
C THR A 146 -3.59 -4.39 -21.05
N GLU A 147 -2.49 -5.06 -20.68
CA GLU A 147 -1.90 -4.86 -19.36
C GLU A 147 -1.48 -3.42 -19.11
N GLU A 148 -1.00 -2.74 -20.13
CA GLU A 148 -0.59 -1.34 -20.08
C GLU A 148 -1.78 -0.41 -19.81
N GLU A 149 -2.88 -0.55 -20.56
CA GLU A 149 -4.12 0.20 -20.36
C GLU A 149 -4.71 -0.04 -18.97
N PHE A 150 -4.71 -1.31 -18.51
CA PHE A 150 -5.20 -1.68 -17.20
C PHE A 150 -4.37 -1.02 -16.08
N LEU A 151 -3.03 -1.13 -16.15
CA LEU A 151 -2.13 -0.52 -15.17
C LEU A 151 -2.26 1.01 -15.15
N ALA A 152 -2.33 1.64 -16.33
CA ALA A 152 -2.50 3.09 -16.42
C ALA A 152 -3.83 3.55 -15.79
N ARG A 153 -4.94 2.83 -16.04
CA ARG A 153 -6.24 3.11 -15.43
C ARG A 153 -6.15 2.96 -13.91
N ILE A 154 -5.64 1.84 -13.41
CA ILE A 154 -5.49 1.59 -11.97
C ILE A 154 -4.63 2.67 -11.30
N GLU A 155 -3.50 3.03 -11.87
CA GLU A 155 -2.62 4.05 -11.31
C GLU A 155 -3.32 5.42 -11.24
N SER A 156 -4.07 5.80 -12.28
CA SER A 156 -4.87 7.02 -12.27
C SER A 156 -5.92 7.04 -11.15
N LEU A 157 -6.61 5.90 -10.93
CA LEU A 157 -7.64 5.78 -9.88
C LEU A 157 -7.00 5.76 -8.48
N ARG A 158 -5.90 5.04 -8.30
CA ARG A 158 -5.11 5.04 -7.06
C ARG A 158 -4.68 6.45 -6.67
N GLN A 159 -4.19 7.22 -7.63
CA GLN A 159 -3.73 8.59 -7.39
C GLN A 159 -4.87 9.51 -6.94
N LYS A 160 -6.07 9.39 -7.51
CA LYS A 160 -7.25 10.15 -7.06
C LYS A 160 -7.62 9.82 -5.61
N LEU A 161 -7.69 8.54 -5.27
CA LEU A 161 -7.96 8.07 -3.91
C LEU A 161 -6.86 8.51 -2.94
N PHE A 162 -5.60 8.40 -3.34
CA PHE A 162 -4.47 8.84 -2.55
C PHE A 162 -4.58 10.32 -2.16
N VAL A 163 -4.85 11.21 -3.11
CA VAL A 163 -4.99 12.65 -2.85
C VAL A 163 -6.11 12.95 -1.84
N VAL A 164 -7.18 12.17 -1.84
CA VAL A 164 -8.26 12.33 -0.86
C VAL A 164 -7.84 11.76 0.50
N ARG A 165 -7.18 10.59 0.52
CA ARG A 165 -6.69 9.97 1.76
C ARG A 165 -5.69 10.85 2.51
N GLU A 166 -4.83 11.54 1.80
CA GLU A 166 -3.84 12.46 2.40
C GLU A 166 -4.47 13.62 3.19
N LYS A 167 -5.79 13.85 3.04
CA LYS A 167 -6.53 14.84 3.84
C LYS A 167 -7.09 14.27 5.15
N ARG A 168 -7.03 12.95 5.32
CA ARG A 168 -7.41 12.28 6.57
C ARG A 168 -6.37 12.57 7.65
N ILE A 169 -6.73 12.37 8.90
CA ILE A 169 -5.76 12.41 10.01
C ILE A 169 -4.81 11.21 9.85
N HIS A 170 -3.54 11.51 9.68
CA HIS A 170 -2.51 10.49 9.51
C HIS A 170 -2.26 9.70 10.80
N PRO A 171 -1.85 8.42 10.68
CA PRO A 171 -1.30 7.69 11.81
C PRO A 171 -0.12 8.44 12.44
N LEU A 172 0.08 8.24 13.74
CA LEU A 172 1.21 8.84 14.43
C LEU A 172 2.52 8.33 13.82
N LYS A 173 3.42 9.24 13.55
CA LYS A 173 4.76 8.91 13.07
C LYS A 173 5.71 8.81 14.24
N ASP A 174 6.36 7.65 14.42
CA ASP A 174 7.50 7.52 15.32
C ASP A 174 8.70 8.20 14.66
N ASP A 175 8.97 9.42 15.09
CA ASP A 175 9.93 10.33 14.50
C ASP A 175 11.40 10.07 14.90
N LYS A 176 11.68 8.98 15.62
CA LYS A 176 13.04 8.55 15.91
C LYS A 176 13.80 8.23 14.62
N ILE A 177 15.05 8.64 14.57
CA ILE A 177 15.97 8.30 13.49
C ILE A 177 17.00 7.31 14.06
N LEU A 178 16.72 6.01 13.88
CA LEU A 178 17.55 4.94 14.41
C LEU A 178 18.67 4.62 13.43
N THR A 179 19.91 4.63 13.91
CA THR A 179 21.12 4.49 13.06
C THR A 179 21.15 3.16 12.31
N ASP A 180 20.81 2.06 12.98
CA ASP A 180 20.80 0.71 12.42
C ASP A 180 19.72 0.55 11.33
N TRP A 181 18.49 1.02 11.56
CA TRP A 181 17.42 0.96 10.57
C TRP A 181 17.67 1.88 9.38
N ASN A 182 18.24 3.05 9.62
CA ASN A 182 18.70 3.94 8.54
C ASN A 182 19.83 3.30 7.73
N GLY A 183 20.75 2.58 8.38
CA GLY A 183 21.77 1.81 7.68
C GLY A 183 21.19 0.78 6.71
N LEU A 184 20.16 0.03 7.13
CA LEU A 184 19.45 -0.90 6.27
C LEU A 184 18.79 -0.19 5.07
N MET A 185 18.12 0.93 5.33
CA MET A 185 17.44 1.68 4.27
C MET A 185 18.42 2.32 3.29
N ILE A 186 19.54 2.88 3.76
CA ILE A 186 20.61 3.42 2.90
C ILE A 186 21.15 2.32 1.97
N ALA A 187 21.43 1.13 2.50
CA ALA A 187 21.89 0.00 1.69
C ALA A 187 20.84 -0.40 0.63
N ALA A 188 19.55 -0.42 1.01
CA ALA A 188 18.46 -0.73 0.09
C ALA A 188 18.32 0.32 -1.03
N PHE A 189 18.46 1.62 -0.72
CA PHE A 189 18.46 2.69 -1.72
C PHE A 189 19.66 2.58 -2.66
N ALA A 190 20.86 2.33 -2.13
CA ALA A 190 22.07 2.15 -2.94
C ALA A 190 21.89 1.01 -3.94
N LYS A 191 21.33 -0.12 -3.51
CA LYS A 191 21.00 -1.24 -4.38
C LYS A 191 19.91 -0.89 -5.40
N GLY A 192 18.87 -0.18 -4.98
CA GLY A 192 17.81 0.31 -5.87
C GLY A 192 18.37 1.15 -7.01
N ALA A 193 19.31 2.07 -6.71
CA ALA A 193 19.97 2.90 -7.72
C ALA A 193 20.83 2.12 -8.71
N GLN A 194 21.30 0.91 -8.36
CA GLN A 194 22.07 0.05 -9.25
C GLN A 194 21.16 -0.80 -10.15
N VAL A 195 19.96 -1.13 -9.69
CA VAL A 195 19.07 -2.12 -10.33
C VAL A 195 17.97 -1.48 -11.16
N LEU A 196 17.47 -0.31 -10.76
CA LEU A 196 16.30 0.38 -11.35
C LEU A 196 16.65 1.58 -12.20
#